data_45cc3f6b28a726e34828a1fc687cf03b
#
_entry.id   45cc3f6b28a726e34828a1fc687cf03b
#
_cell.length_a   1.000
_cell.length_b   1.000
_cell.length_c   1.000
_cell.angle_alpha   90.00
_cell.angle_beta   90.00
_cell.angle_gamma   90.00
#
_symmetry.space_group_name_H-M   'P 1'
#
loop_
_entity.id
_entity.type
_entity.pdbx_description
1 polymer ?
#
loop_
_entity_poly.entity_id
_entity_poly.type
_entity_poly.pdbx_seq_one_letter_code
_entity_poly.pdbx_strand_id
1 'polypeptide(L)'
;MKFGAQVGVYRNTWDEISGVATVMDKGRWDSIWFADHFLPPPGRPEEEHLTAHEAFTVLSAVAGITSRLRMGHLVLGNTYRNPGLVAKMASTVDHISHGRFVLGIGAAWFKREHEAYGWEFPSMKERQDRFEEACALIRGLFVADEPVNFKGNYYVLDNAPLSPASFQGPHIPILVGGTGEQRTLRTLARYGDIMNLDGWAGGPMTAEYFQHKVGVLTKHCEDWGRDPSEITKTVLMPALVSDDADEVEAFLKGRRLGEGTAAGPKNYVIDRIGALIEAGAQEVMIGGISTMTPDNFQFIDEEVLSAFD
;
A
#
# COMPACT_ATOMS: atom_id res chain seq x y z
N MET A 1 -14.04 -5.45 11.88
CA MET A 1 -12.76 -4.80 11.57
C MET A 1 -12.17 -5.42 10.32
N LYS A 2 -11.35 -4.70 9.51
CA LYS A 2 -10.68 -5.30 8.34
C LYS A 2 -9.20 -5.50 8.61
N PHE A 3 -8.65 -6.61 8.13
CA PHE A 3 -7.25 -6.95 8.25
C PHE A 3 -6.64 -7.29 6.90
N GLY A 4 -5.50 -6.68 6.60
CA GLY A 4 -4.69 -6.98 5.45
C GLY A 4 -3.29 -7.43 5.81
N ALA A 5 -2.53 -7.91 4.85
CA ALA A 5 -1.11 -8.13 5.02
C ALA A 5 -0.31 -7.59 3.84
N GLN A 6 0.85 -6.98 4.15
CA GLN A 6 1.87 -6.69 3.14
C GLN A 6 2.75 -7.92 2.95
N VAL A 7 2.62 -8.53 1.77
CA VAL A 7 3.38 -9.72 1.36
C VAL A 7 4.59 -9.29 0.54
N GLY A 8 5.76 -9.79 0.89
CA GLY A 8 7.00 -9.43 0.22
C GLY A 8 7.09 -10.02 -1.18
N VAL A 9 7.39 -9.20 -2.19
CA VAL A 9 7.72 -9.64 -3.55
C VAL A 9 9.22 -9.91 -3.71
N TYR A 10 10.01 -9.63 -2.68
CA TYR A 10 11.45 -9.83 -2.64
C TYR A 10 11.85 -10.88 -1.60
N ARG A 11 12.93 -11.62 -1.87
CA ARG A 11 13.47 -12.74 -1.07
C ARG A 11 12.51 -13.94 -0.95
N ASN A 12 11.46 -13.99 -1.78
CA ASN A 12 10.46 -15.06 -1.80
C ASN A 12 10.32 -15.64 -3.21
N THR A 13 9.90 -16.88 -3.30
CA THR A 13 9.53 -17.56 -4.55
C THR A 13 8.05 -17.29 -4.87
N TRP A 14 7.67 -17.56 -6.11
CA TRP A 14 6.26 -17.53 -6.50
C TRP A 14 5.41 -18.53 -5.70
N ASP A 15 5.95 -19.74 -5.44
CA ASP A 15 5.22 -20.77 -4.70
C ASP A 15 4.91 -20.34 -3.27
N GLU A 16 5.84 -19.66 -2.59
CA GLU A 16 5.62 -19.07 -1.27
C GLU A 16 4.54 -17.97 -1.32
N ILE A 17 4.63 -17.04 -2.27
CA ILE A 17 3.66 -15.94 -2.42
C ILE A 17 2.26 -16.50 -2.71
N SER A 18 2.14 -17.44 -3.65
CA SER A 18 0.85 -18.02 -4.04
C SER A 18 0.24 -18.90 -2.93
N GLY A 19 1.08 -19.62 -2.19
CA GLY A 19 0.68 -20.39 -1.02
C GLY A 19 0.10 -19.51 0.07
N VAL A 20 0.78 -18.41 0.42
CA VAL A 20 0.30 -17.41 1.37
C VAL A 20 -1.02 -16.79 0.89
N ALA A 21 -1.11 -16.35 -0.36
CA ALA A 21 -2.34 -15.77 -0.89
C ALA A 21 -3.53 -16.75 -0.80
N THR A 22 -3.27 -18.04 -1.03
CA THR A 22 -4.29 -19.10 -0.94
C THR A 22 -4.79 -19.30 0.51
N VAL A 23 -3.90 -19.26 1.51
CA VAL A 23 -4.28 -19.36 2.92
C VAL A 23 -5.05 -18.11 3.35
N MET A 24 -4.57 -16.93 3.00
CA MET A 24 -5.25 -15.67 3.30
C MET A 24 -6.67 -15.61 2.69
N ASP A 25 -6.86 -16.11 1.45
CA ASP A 25 -8.16 -16.10 0.77
C ASP A 25 -9.21 -16.99 1.46
N LYS A 26 -8.78 -17.93 2.31
CA LYS A 26 -9.64 -18.83 3.09
C LYS A 26 -9.83 -18.38 4.54
N GLY A 27 -8.93 -17.58 5.07
CA GLY A 27 -8.92 -17.12 6.47
C GLY A 27 -9.70 -15.81 6.71
N ARG A 28 -9.37 -15.13 7.83
CA ARG A 28 -9.97 -13.85 8.26
C ARG A 28 -9.39 -12.64 7.55
N TRP A 29 -8.33 -12.81 6.74
CA TRP A 29 -7.72 -11.73 6.01
C TRP A 29 -8.68 -11.12 4.98
N ASP A 30 -8.79 -9.80 4.94
CA ASP A 30 -9.62 -9.06 3.98
C ASP A 30 -8.85 -8.61 2.75
N SER A 31 -7.53 -8.40 2.87
CA SER A 31 -6.72 -7.84 1.78
C SER A 31 -5.27 -8.29 1.78
N ILE A 32 -4.67 -8.30 0.59
CA ILE A 32 -3.27 -8.61 0.33
C ILE A 32 -2.60 -7.44 -0.41
N TRP A 33 -1.40 -7.05 0.01
CA TRP A 33 -0.70 -5.87 -0.49
C TRP A 33 0.74 -6.16 -0.86
N PHE A 34 1.21 -5.55 -1.93
CA PHE A 34 2.57 -5.73 -2.44
C PHE A 34 3.31 -4.41 -2.54
N ALA A 35 4.56 -4.36 -2.02
CA ALA A 35 5.44 -3.21 -2.24
C ALA A 35 6.02 -3.25 -3.66
N ASP A 36 6.13 -2.09 -4.29
CA ASP A 36 6.65 -1.96 -5.65
C ASP A 36 8.15 -1.63 -5.62
N HIS A 37 8.97 -2.66 -5.40
CA HIS A 37 10.42 -2.56 -5.39
C HIS A 37 11.05 -3.55 -6.37
N PHE A 38 12.09 -3.10 -7.06
CA PHE A 38 12.87 -3.86 -8.05
C PHE A 38 14.16 -4.42 -7.45
N LEU A 39 14.55 -3.90 -6.30
CA LEU A 39 15.65 -4.39 -5.46
C LEU A 39 15.13 -4.60 -4.04
N PRO A 40 15.64 -5.61 -3.30
CA PRO A 40 15.24 -5.81 -1.90
C PRO A 40 15.64 -4.60 -1.04
N PRO A 41 14.69 -3.88 -0.43
CA PRO A 41 15.03 -2.81 0.51
C PRO A 41 15.61 -3.38 1.83
N PRO A 42 16.47 -2.67 2.54
CA PRO A 42 16.85 -1.28 2.33
C PRO A 42 18.01 -1.04 1.35
N GLY A 43 18.28 -1.94 0.42
CA GLY A 43 19.30 -1.76 -0.59
C GLY A 43 20.71 -2.04 -0.08
N ARG A 44 20.89 -3.12 0.66
CA ARG A 44 22.21 -3.61 1.04
C ARG A 44 22.88 -4.22 -0.18
N PRO A 45 24.12 -3.80 -0.54
CA PRO A 45 24.77 -4.28 -1.76
C PRO A 45 24.88 -5.81 -1.86
N GLU A 46 25.06 -6.47 -0.73
CA GLU A 46 25.14 -7.94 -0.65
C GLU A 46 23.80 -8.64 -0.89
N GLU A 47 22.69 -7.91 -0.84
CA GLU A 47 21.33 -8.42 -1.05
C GLU A 47 20.71 -8.02 -2.39
N GLU A 48 21.36 -7.11 -3.16
CA GLU A 48 20.80 -6.62 -4.44
C GLU A 48 20.61 -7.73 -5.49
N HIS A 49 21.34 -8.85 -5.37
CA HIS A 49 21.20 -10.01 -6.26
C HIS A 49 20.08 -10.96 -5.87
N LEU A 50 19.43 -10.76 -4.71
CA LEU A 50 18.34 -11.60 -4.28
C LEU A 50 17.07 -11.32 -5.09
N THR A 51 16.21 -12.33 -5.16
CA THR A 51 14.93 -12.23 -5.90
C THR A 51 14.14 -10.99 -5.52
N ALA A 52 13.68 -10.28 -6.53
CA ALA A 52 12.65 -9.26 -6.43
C ALA A 52 11.73 -9.40 -7.65
N HIS A 53 10.50 -9.85 -7.42
CA HIS A 53 9.49 -9.96 -8.48
C HIS A 53 8.87 -8.60 -8.78
N GLU A 54 8.49 -8.38 -10.03
CA GLU A 54 7.75 -7.17 -10.41
C GLU A 54 6.33 -7.20 -9.81
N ALA A 55 6.02 -6.20 -9.00
CA ALA A 55 4.85 -6.23 -8.12
C ALA A 55 3.51 -6.27 -8.84
N PHE A 56 3.37 -5.56 -9.97
CA PHE A 56 2.12 -5.54 -10.73
C PHE A 56 1.84 -6.88 -11.40
N THR A 57 2.89 -7.54 -11.89
CA THR A 57 2.80 -8.89 -12.49
C THR A 57 2.40 -9.93 -11.45
N VAL A 58 3.04 -9.91 -10.26
CA VAL A 58 2.67 -10.80 -9.14
C VAL A 58 1.22 -10.58 -8.72
N LEU A 59 0.82 -9.33 -8.53
CA LEU A 59 -0.53 -8.98 -8.13
C LEU A 59 -1.57 -9.47 -9.15
N SER A 60 -1.28 -9.35 -10.44
CA SER A 60 -2.16 -9.85 -11.51
C SER A 60 -2.32 -11.38 -11.45
N ALA A 61 -1.25 -12.11 -11.16
CA ALA A 61 -1.30 -13.57 -10.97
C ALA A 61 -2.13 -13.95 -9.72
N VAL A 62 -1.91 -13.24 -8.59
CA VAL A 62 -2.69 -13.44 -7.36
C VAL A 62 -4.18 -13.13 -7.56
N ALA A 63 -4.51 -12.11 -8.37
CA ALA A 63 -5.90 -11.80 -8.74
C ALA A 63 -6.61 -12.99 -9.40
N GLY A 64 -5.88 -13.76 -10.22
CA GLY A 64 -6.42 -14.92 -10.93
C GLY A 64 -6.58 -16.19 -10.08
N ILE A 65 -5.87 -16.30 -8.95
CA ILE A 65 -5.91 -17.50 -8.08
C ILE A 65 -6.69 -17.30 -6.77
N THR A 66 -7.14 -16.09 -6.48
CA THR A 66 -7.93 -15.74 -5.29
C THR A 66 -9.34 -15.32 -5.69
N SER A 67 -10.29 -15.43 -4.75
CA SER A 67 -11.70 -15.14 -5.01
C SER A 67 -12.32 -14.07 -4.11
N ARG A 68 -11.75 -13.82 -2.95
CA ARG A 68 -12.32 -12.96 -1.91
C ARG A 68 -11.44 -11.77 -1.53
N LEU A 69 -10.14 -11.97 -1.46
CA LEU A 69 -9.20 -10.92 -1.01
C LEU A 69 -9.26 -9.68 -1.89
N ARG A 70 -9.41 -8.51 -1.28
CA ARG A 70 -9.02 -7.25 -1.92
C ARG A 70 -7.51 -7.24 -2.10
N MET A 71 -7.03 -6.56 -3.11
CA MET A 71 -5.60 -6.54 -3.40
C MET A 71 -5.13 -5.20 -3.96
N GLY A 72 -3.90 -4.85 -3.68
CA GLY A 72 -3.33 -3.61 -4.18
C GLY A 72 -1.82 -3.52 -3.98
N HIS A 73 -1.29 -2.40 -4.40
CA HIS A 73 0.10 -2.05 -4.12
C HIS A 73 0.17 -1.18 -2.86
N LEU A 74 1.22 -1.37 -2.07
CA LEU A 74 1.49 -0.56 -0.89
C LEU A 74 2.96 -0.15 -0.87
N VAL A 75 3.35 0.81 -1.75
CA VAL A 75 2.56 1.41 -2.84
C VAL A 75 3.38 1.44 -4.14
N LEU A 76 2.73 1.58 -5.31
CA LEU A 76 3.42 1.81 -6.58
C LEU A 76 4.24 3.10 -6.54
N GLY A 77 5.46 3.04 -7.07
CA GLY A 77 6.27 4.23 -7.29
C GLY A 77 5.86 4.95 -8.58
N ASN A 78 5.34 6.16 -8.47
CA ASN A 78 4.88 6.94 -9.63
C ASN A 78 5.96 7.19 -10.68
N THR A 79 7.24 7.12 -10.30
CA THR A 79 8.38 7.37 -11.20
C THR A 79 8.76 6.18 -12.07
N TYR A 80 8.22 4.99 -11.83
CA TYR A 80 8.60 3.78 -12.56
C TYR A 80 7.78 3.54 -13.83
N ARG A 81 6.55 4.06 -13.91
CA ARG A 81 5.62 3.81 -15.02
C ARG A 81 4.87 5.08 -15.42
N ASN A 82 4.53 5.19 -16.71
CA ASN A 82 3.64 6.25 -17.19
C ASN A 82 2.24 6.10 -16.57
N PRO A 83 1.61 7.17 -16.03
CA PRO A 83 0.32 7.08 -15.34
C PRO A 83 -0.84 6.62 -16.23
N GLY A 84 -0.82 6.90 -17.55
CA GLY A 84 -1.79 6.35 -18.49
C GLY A 84 -1.66 4.83 -18.64
N LEU A 85 -0.41 4.31 -18.65
CA LEU A 85 -0.17 2.86 -18.62
C LEU A 85 -0.64 2.25 -17.29
N VAL A 86 -0.37 2.91 -16.16
CA VAL A 86 -0.83 2.47 -14.83
C VAL A 86 -2.35 2.36 -14.79
N ALA A 87 -3.09 3.35 -15.30
CA ALA A 87 -4.55 3.31 -15.37
C ALA A 87 -5.05 2.12 -16.21
N LYS A 88 -4.36 1.81 -17.32
CA LYS A 88 -4.69 0.68 -18.19
C LYS A 88 -4.44 -0.66 -17.53
N MET A 89 -3.30 -0.82 -16.85
CA MET A 89 -2.96 -2.02 -16.08
C MET A 89 -3.96 -2.21 -14.93
N ALA A 90 -4.28 -1.14 -14.22
CA ALA A 90 -5.24 -1.13 -13.11
C ALA A 90 -6.63 -1.62 -13.57
N SER A 91 -7.16 -1.07 -14.67
CA SER A 91 -8.44 -1.51 -15.25
C SER A 91 -8.42 -2.99 -15.62
N THR A 92 -7.31 -3.48 -16.18
CA THR A 92 -7.19 -4.90 -16.55
C THR A 92 -7.23 -5.80 -15.31
N VAL A 93 -6.48 -5.47 -14.25
CA VAL A 93 -6.48 -6.26 -13.01
C VAL A 93 -7.83 -6.15 -12.27
N ASP A 94 -8.48 -5.00 -12.35
CA ASP A 94 -9.82 -4.82 -11.78
C ASP A 94 -10.84 -5.81 -12.41
N HIS A 95 -10.78 -6.01 -13.74
CA HIS A 95 -11.57 -7.03 -14.42
C HIS A 95 -11.17 -8.46 -14.05
N ILE A 96 -9.87 -8.79 -14.02
CA ILE A 96 -9.37 -10.12 -13.61
C ILE A 96 -9.83 -10.46 -12.19
N SER A 97 -9.78 -9.49 -11.29
CA SER A 97 -10.15 -9.65 -9.89
C SER A 97 -11.65 -9.53 -9.61
N HIS A 98 -12.48 -9.21 -10.62
CA HIS A 98 -13.91 -8.92 -10.44
C HIS A 98 -14.17 -7.81 -9.40
N GLY A 99 -13.45 -6.68 -9.52
CA GLY A 99 -13.67 -5.49 -8.70
C GLY A 99 -13.01 -5.53 -7.31
N ARG A 100 -11.97 -6.35 -7.09
CA ARG A 100 -11.24 -6.43 -5.81
C ARG A 100 -9.95 -5.59 -5.77
N PHE A 101 -9.58 -4.96 -6.87
CA PHE A 101 -8.33 -4.22 -7.00
C PHE A 101 -8.42 -2.82 -6.35
N VAL A 102 -7.31 -2.39 -5.76
CA VAL A 102 -7.08 -1.02 -5.25
C VAL A 102 -5.76 -0.51 -5.83
N LEU A 103 -5.77 0.64 -6.44
CA LEU A 103 -4.54 1.28 -6.91
C LEU A 103 -3.87 2.02 -5.75
N GLY A 104 -2.89 1.41 -5.11
CA GLY A 104 -2.04 2.11 -4.15
C GLY A 104 -0.85 2.77 -4.85
N ILE A 105 -0.65 4.08 -4.67
CA ILE A 105 0.37 4.86 -5.39
C ILE A 105 1.03 5.91 -4.50
N GLY A 106 2.31 6.20 -4.72
CA GLY A 106 3.11 7.17 -3.99
C GLY A 106 4.18 7.82 -4.85
N ALA A 107 4.85 8.84 -4.31
CA ALA A 107 5.83 9.66 -5.04
C ALA A 107 7.19 8.98 -5.30
N ALA A 108 7.37 7.72 -4.89
CA ALA A 108 8.62 6.97 -4.86
C ALA A 108 9.70 7.57 -3.92
N TRP A 109 10.63 6.75 -3.48
CA TRP A 109 11.68 7.17 -2.53
C TRP A 109 13.02 6.48 -2.76
N PHE A 110 13.06 5.29 -3.35
CA PHE A 110 14.26 4.45 -3.38
C PHE A 110 15.15 4.80 -4.58
N LYS A 111 16.10 5.72 -4.34
CA LYS A 111 17.01 6.24 -5.37
C LYS A 111 17.86 5.15 -6.03
N ARG A 112 18.31 4.15 -5.24
CA ARG A 112 19.18 3.08 -5.76
C ARG A 112 18.54 2.26 -6.88
N GLU A 113 17.23 2.02 -6.84
CA GLU A 113 16.52 1.34 -7.94
C GLU A 113 16.55 2.16 -9.23
N HIS A 114 16.32 3.46 -9.13
CA HIS A 114 16.36 4.36 -10.28
C HIS A 114 17.75 4.35 -10.93
N GLU A 115 18.80 4.42 -10.11
CA GLU A 115 20.17 4.34 -10.59
C GLU A 115 20.49 3.00 -11.26
N ALA A 116 20.03 1.88 -10.68
CA ALA A 116 20.28 0.55 -11.18
C ALA A 116 19.63 0.29 -12.55
N TYR A 117 18.42 0.81 -12.75
CA TYR A 117 17.65 0.61 -13.98
C TYR A 117 17.72 1.77 -14.97
N GLY A 118 18.53 2.80 -14.69
CA GLY A 118 18.69 3.95 -15.57
C GLY A 118 17.48 4.87 -15.64
N TRP A 119 16.64 4.88 -14.59
CA TRP A 119 15.48 5.76 -14.50
C TRP A 119 15.86 7.09 -13.85
N GLU A 120 15.18 8.14 -14.26
CA GLU A 120 15.32 9.44 -13.60
C GLU A 120 14.86 9.38 -12.14
N PHE A 121 15.64 10.00 -11.25
CA PHE A 121 15.24 10.25 -9.87
C PHE A 121 15.17 11.76 -9.62
N PRO A 122 14.05 12.41 -9.93
CA PRO A 122 13.90 13.84 -9.77
C PRO A 122 13.97 14.31 -8.32
N SER A 123 14.08 15.62 -8.11
CA SER A 123 14.00 16.21 -6.78
C SER A 123 12.70 15.82 -6.06
N MET A 124 12.70 15.88 -4.72
CA MET A 124 11.48 15.60 -3.94
C MET A 124 10.30 16.49 -4.38
N LYS A 125 10.58 17.78 -4.64
CA LYS A 125 9.54 18.71 -5.13
C LYS A 125 8.95 18.22 -6.45
N GLU A 126 9.77 17.88 -7.41
CA GLU A 126 9.30 17.43 -8.73
C GLU A 126 8.59 16.09 -8.66
N ARG A 127 9.07 15.12 -7.85
CA ARG A 127 8.37 13.85 -7.64
C ARG A 127 6.97 14.06 -7.08
N GLN A 128 6.80 15.00 -6.14
CA GLN A 128 5.49 15.35 -5.61
C GLN A 128 4.61 16.07 -6.64
N ASP A 129 5.20 16.93 -7.49
CA ASP A 129 4.45 17.61 -8.56
C ASP A 129 3.98 16.59 -9.60
N ARG A 130 4.87 15.69 -10.06
CA ARG A 130 4.53 14.57 -10.97
C ARG A 130 3.49 13.63 -10.36
N PHE A 131 3.58 13.37 -9.05
CA PHE A 131 2.65 12.49 -8.35
C PHE A 131 1.23 13.09 -8.25
N GLU A 132 1.11 14.35 -7.89
CA GLU A 132 -0.20 15.04 -7.86
C GLU A 132 -0.84 15.05 -9.26
N GLU A 133 -0.06 15.35 -10.29
CA GLU A 133 -0.52 15.36 -11.68
C GLU A 133 -0.92 13.95 -12.17
N ALA A 134 -0.15 12.91 -11.81
CA ALA A 134 -0.49 11.53 -12.11
C ALA A 134 -1.80 11.08 -11.46
N CYS A 135 -2.03 11.43 -10.18
CA CYS A 135 -3.28 11.13 -9.49
C CYS A 135 -4.49 11.81 -10.17
N ALA A 136 -4.34 13.07 -10.60
CA ALA A 136 -5.37 13.78 -11.36
C ALA A 136 -5.69 13.10 -12.69
N LEU A 137 -4.67 12.71 -13.45
CA LEU A 137 -4.79 12.03 -14.73
C LEU A 137 -5.46 10.66 -14.57
N ILE A 138 -4.98 9.84 -13.63
CA ILE A 138 -5.52 8.49 -13.37
C ILE A 138 -6.97 8.58 -12.92
N ARG A 139 -7.28 9.48 -11.97
CA ARG A 139 -8.66 9.70 -11.51
C ARG A 139 -9.56 10.12 -12.68
N GLY A 140 -9.07 11.03 -13.53
CA GLY A 140 -9.80 11.46 -14.73
C GLY A 140 -10.13 10.29 -15.66
N LEU A 141 -9.17 9.39 -15.91
CA LEU A 141 -9.40 8.19 -16.73
C LEU A 141 -10.39 7.21 -16.07
N PHE A 142 -10.32 7.04 -14.74
CA PHE A 142 -11.17 6.06 -14.03
C PHE A 142 -12.66 6.45 -14.00
N VAL A 143 -12.97 7.75 -14.06
CA VAL A 143 -14.36 8.24 -13.96
C VAL A 143 -14.93 8.69 -15.30
N ALA A 144 -14.16 8.66 -16.38
CA ALA A 144 -14.59 9.15 -17.68
C ALA A 144 -15.40 8.11 -18.45
N ASP A 145 -16.53 8.52 -19.00
CA ASP A 145 -17.32 7.73 -19.95
C ASP A 145 -16.83 7.89 -21.42
N GLU A 146 -16.04 8.94 -21.68
CA GLU A 146 -15.52 9.30 -23.00
C GLU A 146 -13.98 9.40 -22.96
N PRO A 147 -13.30 9.35 -24.13
CA PRO A 147 -11.85 9.52 -24.18
C PRO A 147 -11.37 10.84 -23.58
N VAL A 148 -10.31 10.77 -22.78
CA VAL A 148 -9.77 11.88 -21.97
C VAL A 148 -8.70 12.64 -22.72
N ASN A 149 -8.80 13.97 -22.71
CA ASN A 149 -7.72 14.88 -23.05
C ASN A 149 -7.16 15.46 -21.74
N PHE A 150 -5.86 15.34 -21.54
CA PHE A 150 -5.17 15.88 -20.38
C PHE A 150 -3.89 16.61 -20.81
N LYS A 151 -3.70 17.82 -20.35
CA LYS A 151 -2.52 18.62 -20.64
C LYS A 151 -1.95 19.17 -19.34
N GLY A 152 -1.02 18.42 -18.74
CA GLY A 152 -0.29 18.80 -17.54
C GLY A 152 1.08 19.40 -17.85
N ASN A 153 1.90 19.55 -16.82
CA ASN A 153 3.30 19.97 -16.94
C ASN A 153 4.23 18.79 -17.25
N TYR A 154 3.84 17.57 -16.86
CA TYR A 154 4.64 16.35 -16.94
C TYR A 154 4.00 15.28 -17.82
N TYR A 155 2.68 15.25 -17.92
CA TYR A 155 1.95 14.22 -18.64
C TYR A 155 0.93 14.83 -19.61
N VAL A 156 0.73 14.14 -20.71
CA VAL A 156 -0.23 14.53 -21.75
C VAL A 156 -1.03 13.31 -22.16
N LEU A 157 -2.34 13.45 -22.29
CA LEU A 157 -3.21 12.50 -22.99
C LEU A 157 -3.89 13.22 -24.16
N ASP A 158 -3.96 12.55 -25.29
CA ASP A 158 -4.68 13.01 -26.48
C ASP A 158 -5.73 11.98 -26.85
N ASN A 159 -7.00 12.33 -26.60
CA ASN A 159 -8.16 11.49 -26.91
C ASN A 159 -7.99 10.04 -26.42
N ALA A 160 -7.48 9.86 -25.18
CA ALA A 160 -7.10 8.57 -24.61
C ALA A 160 -8.31 7.85 -23.98
N PRO A 161 -8.76 6.69 -24.51
CA PRO A 161 -9.82 5.91 -23.87
C PRO A 161 -9.25 5.01 -22.77
N LEU A 162 -10.01 4.84 -21.69
CA LEU A 162 -9.83 3.73 -20.77
C LEU A 162 -10.85 2.62 -21.11
N SER A 163 -10.42 1.66 -21.94
CA SER A 163 -11.25 0.50 -22.33
C SER A 163 -10.47 -0.80 -22.12
N PRO A 164 -10.97 -1.74 -21.27
CA PRO A 164 -12.23 -1.63 -20.54
C PRO A 164 -12.23 -0.52 -19.50
N ALA A 165 -13.40 0.04 -19.18
CA ALA A 165 -13.58 0.96 -18.05
C ALA A 165 -13.40 0.20 -16.72
N SER A 166 -13.46 0.90 -15.58
CA SER A 166 -13.43 0.26 -14.26
C SER A 166 -14.55 -0.78 -14.13
N PHE A 167 -14.24 -1.96 -13.60
CA PHE A 167 -15.24 -2.99 -13.32
C PHE A 167 -16.09 -2.62 -12.11
N GLN A 168 -15.45 -2.08 -11.06
CA GLN A 168 -16.13 -1.64 -9.86
C GLN A 168 -16.62 -0.19 -10.00
N GLY A 169 -17.82 0.08 -9.46
CA GLY A 169 -18.36 1.44 -9.43
C GLY A 169 -18.06 2.16 -8.12
N PRO A 170 -17.94 3.48 -8.10
CA PRO A 170 -17.99 4.38 -9.26
C PRO A 170 -16.66 4.44 -10.04
N HIS A 171 -15.56 3.88 -9.50
CA HIS A 171 -14.22 3.82 -10.09
C HIS A 171 -13.33 2.92 -9.24
N ILE A 172 -12.15 2.57 -9.75
CA ILE A 172 -11.13 1.85 -8.97
C ILE A 172 -10.65 2.75 -7.82
N PRO A 173 -10.72 2.29 -6.54
CA PRO A 173 -10.25 3.10 -5.42
C PRO A 173 -8.74 3.39 -5.51
N ILE A 174 -8.37 4.63 -5.17
CA ILE A 174 -6.98 5.08 -5.13
C ILE A 174 -6.52 5.20 -3.68
N LEU A 175 -5.57 4.36 -3.27
CA LEU A 175 -4.86 4.51 -2.01
C LEU A 175 -3.63 5.41 -2.25
N VAL A 176 -3.52 6.49 -1.48
CA VAL A 176 -2.35 7.37 -1.49
C VAL A 176 -1.46 7.03 -0.31
N GLY A 177 -0.24 6.56 -0.61
CA GLY A 177 0.75 6.21 0.39
C GLY A 177 1.68 7.35 0.75
N GLY A 178 2.03 7.44 2.03
CA GLY A 178 2.94 8.43 2.58
C GLY A 178 2.30 9.36 3.60
N THR A 179 3.15 9.91 4.47
CA THR A 179 2.74 10.68 5.66
C THR A 179 2.96 12.20 5.53
N GLY A 180 3.38 12.67 4.35
CA GLY A 180 3.71 14.08 4.09
C GLY A 180 2.49 14.99 4.19
N GLU A 181 2.46 15.84 5.22
CA GLU A 181 1.29 16.64 5.57
C GLU A 181 0.92 17.70 4.51
N GLN A 182 1.93 18.39 3.96
CA GLN A 182 1.67 19.51 3.05
C GLN A 182 1.32 19.11 1.62
N ARG A 183 1.85 17.99 1.15
CA ARG A 183 1.70 17.58 -0.26
C ARG A 183 0.95 16.27 -0.41
N THR A 184 1.41 15.20 0.25
CA THR A 184 0.83 13.87 0.09
C THR A 184 -0.61 13.82 0.59
N LEU A 185 -0.90 14.31 1.82
CA LEU A 185 -2.26 14.33 2.34
C LEU A 185 -3.17 15.30 1.59
N ARG A 186 -2.63 16.39 1.02
CA ARG A 186 -3.39 17.27 0.11
C ARG A 186 -3.76 16.56 -1.20
N THR A 187 -2.83 15.81 -1.80
CA THR A 187 -3.10 15.00 -3.00
C THR A 187 -4.16 13.92 -2.73
N LEU A 188 -4.06 13.27 -1.56
CA LEU A 188 -5.08 12.33 -1.09
C LEU A 188 -6.46 12.99 -0.99
N ALA A 189 -6.57 14.14 -0.32
CA ALA A 189 -7.84 14.85 -0.16
C ALA A 189 -8.52 15.18 -1.49
N ARG A 190 -7.72 15.43 -2.55
CA ARG A 190 -8.24 15.77 -3.88
C ARG A 190 -8.60 14.56 -4.73
N TYR A 191 -7.80 13.52 -4.70
CA TYR A 191 -7.84 12.46 -5.73
C TYR A 191 -7.91 11.04 -5.18
N GLY A 192 -7.57 10.82 -3.89
CA GLY A 192 -7.54 9.49 -3.30
C GLY A 192 -8.80 9.12 -2.54
N ASP A 193 -8.96 7.85 -2.25
CA ASP A 193 -10.10 7.27 -1.55
C ASP A 193 -9.67 6.57 -0.25
N ILE A 194 -8.38 6.26 -0.11
CA ILE A 194 -7.84 5.53 1.03
C ILE A 194 -6.54 6.20 1.49
N MET A 195 -6.50 6.58 2.77
CA MET A 195 -5.30 6.99 3.50
C MET A 195 -4.58 5.75 4.01
N ASN A 196 -3.26 5.71 3.90
CA ASN A 196 -2.46 4.72 4.61
C ASN A 196 -1.34 5.37 5.41
N LEU A 197 -1.32 5.11 6.73
CA LEU A 197 -0.20 5.46 7.60
C LEU A 197 0.84 4.33 7.53
N ASP A 198 2.02 4.65 6.99
CA ASP A 198 3.09 3.68 6.77
C ASP A 198 4.06 3.62 7.96
N GLY A 199 4.04 2.50 8.70
CA GLY A 199 4.95 2.25 9.81
C GLY A 199 6.41 2.01 9.41
N TRP A 200 6.69 1.63 8.16
CA TRP A 200 8.06 1.51 7.66
C TRP A 200 8.74 2.85 7.41
N ALA A 201 7.99 3.93 7.34
CA ALA A 201 8.53 5.28 7.19
C ALA A 201 9.25 5.82 8.44
N GLY A 202 9.28 5.05 9.54
CA GLY A 202 9.97 5.40 10.79
C GLY A 202 9.22 6.41 11.66
N GLY A 203 7.96 6.71 11.36
CA GLY A 203 7.07 7.50 12.21
C GLY A 203 6.51 6.66 13.36
N PRO A 204 6.02 7.31 14.45
CA PRO A 204 5.35 6.61 15.53
C PRO A 204 4.09 5.88 15.04
N MET A 205 3.84 4.68 15.58
CA MET A 205 2.62 3.91 15.34
C MET A 205 1.71 4.00 16.57
N THR A 206 1.38 5.24 16.98
CA THR A 206 0.54 5.53 18.15
C THR A 206 -0.80 6.11 17.73
N ALA A 207 -1.81 5.97 18.61
CA ALA A 207 -3.14 6.54 18.43
C ALA A 207 -3.09 8.06 18.18
N GLU A 208 -2.26 8.77 18.94
CA GLU A 208 -2.10 10.23 18.85
C GLU A 208 -1.53 10.65 17.49
N TYR A 209 -0.51 9.94 17.01
CA TYR A 209 0.08 10.24 15.71
C TYR A 209 -0.89 9.95 14.56
N PHE A 210 -1.62 8.84 14.65
CA PHE A 210 -2.66 8.50 13.67
C PHE A 210 -3.75 9.57 13.64
N GLN A 211 -4.29 9.96 14.80
CA GLN A 211 -5.33 10.99 14.90
C GLN A 211 -4.84 12.37 14.43
N HIS A 212 -3.57 12.71 14.72
CA HIS A 212 -2.95 13.91 14.17
C HIS A 212 -2.98 13.93 12.64
N LYS A 213 -2.56 12.84 11.99
CA LYS A 213 -2.57 12.73 10.52
C LYS A 213 -3.98 12.77 9.94
N VAL A 214 -4.95 12.14 10.60
CA VAL A 214 -6.36 12.22 10.23
C VAL A 214 -6.86 13.67 10.34
N GLY A 215 -6.49 14.40 11.39
CA GLY A 215 -6.83 15.81 11.56
C GLY A 215 -6.25 16.71 10.45
N VAL A 216 -5.02 16.47 10.02
CA VAL A 216 -4.41 17.18 8.88
C VAL A 216 -5.15 16.87 7.58
N LEU A 217 -5.49 15.59 7.35
CA LEU A 217 -6.28 15.19 6.17
C LEU A 217 -7.65 15.86 6.16
N THR A 218 -8.33 15.89 7.30
CA THR A 218 -9.63 16.55 7.47
C THR A 218 -9.59 18.01 7.01
N LYS A 219 -8.58 18.77 7.44
CA LYS A 219 -8.40 20.16 7.01
C LYS A 219 -8.23 20.28 5.50
N HIS A 220 -7.43 19.41 4.89
CA HIS A 220 -7.29 19.41 3.42
C HIS A 220 -8.60 19.07 2.72
N CYS A 221 -9.42 18.19 3.28
CA CYS A 221 -10.74 17.89 2.72
C CYS A 221 -11.66 19.10 2.80
N GLU A 222 -11.69 19.80 3.94
CA GLU A 222 -12.45 21.04 4.13
C GLU A 222 -12.05 22.11 3.11
N ASP A 223 -10.75 22.30 2.86
CA ASP A 223 -10.23 23.26 1.86
C ASP A 223 -10.75 22.97 0.43
N TRP A 224 -11.11 21.72 0.15
CA TRP A 224 -11.65 21.27 -1.15
C TRP A 224 -13.16 21.03 -1.14
N GLY A 225 -13.85 21.27 -0.03
CA GLY A 225 -15.30 21.02 0.12
C GLY A 225 -15.66 19.54 0.02
N ARG A 226 -14.76 18.64 0.42
CA ARG A 226 -14.94 17.18 0.41
C ARG A 226 -15.25 16.67 1.81
N ASP A 227 -16.21 15.75 1.94
CA ASP A 227 -16.45 15.07 3.22
C ASP A 227 -15.27 14.13 3.58
N PRO A 228 -14.56 14.34 4.71
CA PRO A 228 -13.48 13.48 5.15
C PRO A 228 -13.90 12.03 5.42
N SER A 229 -15.20 11.77 5.63
CA SER A 229 -15.72 10.42 5.85
C SER A 229 -15.68 9.55 4.60
N GLU A 230 -15.62 10.16 3.40
CA GLU A 230 -15.46 9.43 2.14
C GLU A 230 -14.10 8.74 2.00
N ILE A 231 -13.10 9.16 2.79
CA ILE A 231 -11.76 8.59 2.74
C ILE A 231 -11.62 7.53 3.83
N THR A 232 -11.35 6.29 3.45
CA THR A 232 -11.03 5.20 4.38
C THR A 232 -9.65 5.42 5.02
N LYS A 233 -9.53 5.24 6.34
CA LYS A 233 -8.28 5.43 7.10
C LYS A 233 -7.69 4.07 7.42
N THR A 234 -6.49 3.78 6.93
CA THR A 234 -5.80 2.50 7.09
C THR A 234 -4.39 2.69 7.64
N VAL A 235 -3.83 1.62 8.16
CA VAL A 235 -2.49 1.61 8.76
C VAL A 235 -1.72 0.41 8.23
N LEU A 236 -0.46 0.61 7.83
CA LEU A 236 0.51 -0.47 7.66
C LEU A 236 1.32 -0.59 8.95
N MET A 237 1.04 -1.62 9.74
CA MET A 237 1.68 -1.89 11.02
C MET A 237 2.80 -2.93 10.83
N PRO A 238 4.09 -2.54 10.97
CA PRO A 238 5.14 -3.52 11.15
C PRO A 238 4.88 -4.33 12.42
N ALA A 239 4.86 -5.66 12.32
CA ALA A 239 4.55 -6.52 13.45
C ALA A 239 5.46 -7.74 13.53
N LEU A 240 5.76 -8.16 14.76
CA LEU A 240 6.42 -9.40 15.09
C LEU A 240 5.80 -9.97 16.37
N VAL A 241 5.28 -11.19 16.30
CA VAL A 241 4.82 -11.92 17.47
C VAL A 241 5.97 -12.81 17.94
N SER A 242 6.58 -12.48 19.06
CA SER A 242 7.66 -13.28 19.66
C SER A 242 7.78 -13.00 21.16
N ASP A 243 8.03 -14.06 21.95
CA ASP A 243 8.39 -13.97 23.36
C ASP A 243 9.90 -13.85 23.55
N ASP A 244 10.70 -13.96 22.49
CA ASP A 244 12.17 -13.81 22.50
C ASP A 244 12.55 -12.33 22.42
N ALA A 245 13.09 -11.78 23.50
CA ALA A 245 13.49 -10.39 23.59
C ALA A 245 14.60 -10.02 22.61
N ASP A 246 15.51 -10.93 22.30
CA ASP A 246 16.64 -10.70 21.38
C ASP A 246 16.10 -10.63 19.93
N GLU A 247 15.12 -11.46 19.57
CA GLU A 247 14.46 -11.41 18.28
C GLU A 247 13.68 -10.09 18.10
N VAL A 248 12.93 -9.68 19.12
CA VAL A 248 12.20 -8.41 19.14
C VAL A 248 13.16 -7.22 18.98
N GLU A 249 14.26 -7.20 19.74
CA GLU A 249 15.26 -6.14 19.63
C GLU A 249 15.91 -6.10 18.24
N ALA A 250 16.26 -7.25 17.68
CA ALA A 250 16.81 -7.35 16.34
C ALA A 250 15.82 -6.84 15.27
N PHE A 251 14.54 -7.16 15.40
CA PHE A 251 13.48 -6.67 14.51
C PHE A 251 13.36 -5.15 14.55
N LEU A 252 13.32 -4.56 15.73
CA LEU A 252 13.17 -3.11 15.92
C LEU A 252 14.40 -2.32 15.44
N LYS A 253 15.59 -2.71 15.90
CA LYS A 253 16.85 -2.02 15.57
C LYS A 253 17.22 -2.14 14.09
N GLY A 254 17.07 -3.32 13.52
CA GLY A 254 17.43 -3.59 12.14
C GLY A 254 16.65 -2.77 11.11
N ARG A 255 15.48 -2.27 11.49
CA ARG A 255 14.56 -1.55 10.59
C ARG A 255 14.32 -0.09 10.97
N ARG A 256 14.89 0.40 12.06
CA ARG A 256 14.68 1.76 12.59
C ARG A 256 13.19 2.10 12.78
N LEU A 257 12.44 1.15 13.35
CA LEU A 257 11.00 1.29 13.54
C LEU A 257 10.69 2.29 14.66
N GLY A 258 9.59 3.02 14.49
CA GLY A 258 9.14 4.03 15.44
C GLY A 258 8.47 3.45 16.69
N GLU A 259 8.21 4.32 17.66
CA GLU A 259 7.43 4.00 18.85
C GLU A 259 6.07 3.42 18.46
N GLY A 260 5.57 2.47 19.24
CA GLY A 260 4.27 1.85 19.04
C GLY A 260 4.23 0.74 18.00
N THR A 261 5.37 0.36 17.40
CA THR A 261 5.47 -0.82 16.56
C THR A 261 5.00 -2.08 17.31
N ALA A 262 4.21 -2.94 16.65
CA ALA A 262 3.62 -4.13 17.25
C ALA A 262 4.61 -5.30 17.27
N ALA A 263 5.70 -5.21 18.04
CA ALA A 263 6.70 -6.26 18.17
C ALA A 263 6.85 -6.70 19.62
N GLY A 264 6.58 -7.97 19.92
CA GLY A 264 6.60 -8.54 21.26
C GLY A 264 5.68 -9.73 21.44
N PRO A 265 5.37 -10.11 22.70
CA PRO A 265 4.40 -11.16 23.01
C PRO A 265 3.04 -10.93 22.35
N LYS A 266 2.31 -12.02 22.08
CA LYS A 266 1.02 -11.98 21.39
C LYS A 266 0.06 -10.90 21.92
N ASN A 267 -0.12 -10.84 23.23
CA ASN A 267 -1.04 -9.86 23.83
C ASN A 267 -0.60 -8.43 23.60
N TYR A 268 0.71 -8.15 23.64
CA TYR A 268 1.24 -6.83 23.33
C TYR A 268 0.92 -6.44 21.88
N VAL A 269 1.09 -7.36 20.93
CA VAL A 269 0.75 -7.11 19.51
C VAL A 269 -0.73 -6.82 19.34
N ILE A 270 -1.61 -7.60 20.00
CA ILE A 270 -3.07 -7.39 19.99
C ILE A 270 -3.42 -6.00 20.57
N ASP A 271 -2.85 -5.63 21.72
CA ASP A 271 -3.11 -4.33 22.36
C ASP A 271 -2.66 -3.17 21.46
N ARG A 272 -1.51 -3.28 20.78
CA ARG A 272 -1.03 -2.25 19.84
C ARG A 272 -1.93 -2.07 18.63
N ILE A 273 -2.41 -3.17 18.07
CA ILE A 273 -3.40 -3.14 16.99
C ILE A 273 -4.72 -2.55 17.48
N GLY A 274 -5.20 -2.98 18.63
CA GLY A 274 -6.42 -2.49 19.27
C GLY A 274 -6.42 -0.98 19.49
N ALA A 275 -5.31 -0.41 19.95
CA ALA A 275 -5.17 1.02 20.16
C ALA A 275 -5.36 1.85 18.87
N LEU A 276 -4.90 1.35 17.71
CA LEU A 276 -5.12 2.02 16.43
C LEU A 276 -6.56 1.87 15.93
N ILE A 277 -7.18 0.72 16.18
CA ILE A 277 -8.61 0.50 15.86
C ILE A 277 -9.47 1.48 16.68
N GLU A 278 -9.23 1.60 17.97
CA GLU A 278 -9.91 2.55 18.85
C GLU A 278 -9.67 4.01 18.44
N ALA A 279 -8.49 4.31 17.89
CA ALA A 279 -8.17 5.62 17.34
C ALA A 279 -8.89 5.92 16.01
N GLY A 280 -9.58 4.95 15.42
CA GLY A 280 -10.39 5.11 14.20
C GLY A 280 -9.79 4.48 12.93
N ALA A 281 -8.77 3.64 13.03
CA ALA A 281 -8.30 2.86 11.88
C ALA A 281 -9.39 1.86 11.44
N GLN A 282 -9.70 1.86 10.14
CA GLN A 282 -10.76 1.05 9.54
C GLN A 282 -10.22 -0.25 8.91
N GLU A 283 -8.91 -0.29 8.64
CA GLU A 283 -8.18 -1.48 8.22
C GLU A 283 -6.74 -1.41 8.75
N VAL A 284 -6.27 -2.51 9.33
CA VAL A 284 -4.89 -2.67 9.75
C VAL A 284 -4.22 -3.71 8.84
N MET A 285 -3.20 -3.26 8.11
CA MET A 285 -2.39 -4.11 7.25
C MET A 285 -1.13 -4.51 8.02
N ILE A 286 -0.91 -5.80 8.22
CA ILE A 286 0.25 -6.31 8.96
C ILE A 286 1.42 -6.47 7.99
N GLY A 287 2.56 -5.86 8.33
CA GLY A 287 3.82 -6.00 7.59
C GLY A 287 4.92 -6.62 8.44
N GLY A 288 5.94 -7.20 7.80
CA GLY A 288 7.11 -7.72 8.52
C GLY A 288 6.95 -9.11 9.10
N ILE A 289 5.93 -9.86 8.70
CA ILE A 289 5.81 -11.28 9.03
C ILE A 289 7.12 -11.96 8.63
N SER A 290 7.87 -12.43 9.63
CA SER A 290 9.29 -12.75 9.52
C SER A 290 9.60 -13.88 8.56
N THR A 291 8.66 -14.80 8.37
CA THR A 291 8.77 -15.91 7.44
C THR A 291 7.51 -15.96 6.59
N MET A 292 7.68 -15.85 5.28
CA MET A 292 6.58 -15.84 4.30
C MET A 292 6.11 -17.26 4.02
N THR A 293 5.61 -17.94 5.04
CA THR A 293 5.04 -19.29 4.93
C THR A 293 3.53 -19.27 5.20
N PRO A 294 2.75 -20.14 4.56
CA PRO A 294 1.33 -20.31 4.87
C PRO A 294 1.04 -20.50 6.35
N ASP A 295 1.88 -21.27 7.06
CA ASP A 295 1.71 -21.56 8.49
C ASP A 295 1.78 -20.30 9.36
N ASN A 296 2.71 -19.36 9.05
CA ASN A 296 2.81 -18.11 9.79
C ASN A 296 1.60 -17.20 9.56
N PHE A 297 1.07 -17.16 8.35
CA PHE A 297 -0.15 -16.40 8.07
C PHE A 297 -1.38 -17.03 8.74
N GLN A 298 -1.44 -18.35 8.80
CA GLN A 298 -2.47 -19.06 9.56
C GLN A 298 -2.32 -18.81 11.06
N PHE A 299 -1.11 -18.83 11.61
CA PHE A 299 -0.84 -18.51 13.00
C PHE A 299 -1.32 -17.08 13.37
N ILE A 300 -0.99 -16.07 12.56
CA ILE A 300 -1.47 -14.70 12.81
C ILE A 300 -3.00 -14.63 12.72
N ASP A 301 -3.62 -15.31 11.76
CA ASP A 301 -5.09 -15.40 11.63
C ASP A 301 -5.72 -15.97 12.90
N GLU A 302 -5.24 -17.12 13.37
CA GLU A 302 -5.81 -17.86 14.50
C GLU A 302 -5.51 -17.20 15.84
N GLU A 303 -4.30 -16.65 16.03
CA GLU A 303 -3.82 -16.21 17.33
C GLU A 303 -3.93 -14.69 17.56
N VAL A 304 -3.94 -13.91 16.47
CA VAL A 304 -4.00 -12.43 16.56
C VAL A 304 -5.32 -11.90 16.05
N LEU A 305 -5.70 -12.23 14.81
CA LEU A 305 -6.89 -11.64 14.19
C LEU A 305 -8.18 -12.11 14.88
N SER A 306 -8.22 -13.35 15.36
CA SER A 306 -9.36 -13.89 16.12
C SER A 306 -9.73 -13.10 17.39
N ALA A 307 -8.80 -12.32 17.93
CA ALA A 307 -9.05 -11.46 19.08
C ALA A 307 -9.99 -10.27 18.78
N PHE A 308 -10.25 -10.02 17.49
CA PHE A 308 -11.06 -8.89 17.01
C PHE A 308 -12.37 -9.33 16.32
N ASP A 309 -12.77 -10.61 16.47
CA ASP A 309 -14.03 -11.19 15.99
C ASP A 309 -15.26 -10.61 16.70
#